data_e6ecbbcb2dddfe5be79570f80e28e0a6
#
_entry.id   e6ecbbcb2dddfe5be79570f80e28e0a6
#
_cell.length_a   1.000
_cell.length_b   1.000
_cell.length_c   1.000
_cell.angle_alpha   90.00
_cell.angle_beta   90.00
_cell.angle_gamma   90.00
#
_symmetry.space_group_name_H-M   'P 1'
#
loop_
_entity.id
_entity.type
_entity.pdbx_description
1 polymer ?
#
loop_
_entity_poly.entity_id
_entity_poly.type
_entity_poly.pdbx_seq_one_letter_code
_entity_poly.pdbx_strand_id
1 'polypeptide(L)'
;MVWSNKSLHALLLLGLLLLCCLSSTYDKLSCPTCKKIASNFLKAVEDTSRKNFGGGNTDWEERYLSKYEFSETRLVEIIESLCENSEFECNLMVETHEEYIERWWFTMQKNHPNFFLWFCVDTIKACCPAGTFGVDCVECPGGADKPCNGHGSCNGDGTRTGDGSCSCTKEYKGEDCLDCANGYYSEFQNETYSLCTACHLACKLCTGPSSKNCTECASGWIETGTNEGGVTCVDVDECLAETTPCKRHTYCSNTEGSYSCEACDVACDACTGGSPEECINCTTGYTLEEQKCIDVNECSMDDKVCTHENEDCINTEGSFKCVCSEGYEEREGICVEIKVSEMKDSEDQNVVEPEALADVDPHEDL
;
A
#
# COMPACT_ATOMS: atom_id res chain seq x y z
N MET A 1 67.59 -37.51 7.01
CA MET A 1 66.56 -36.43 6.84
C MET A 1 65.45 -36.61 7.87
N VAL A 2 65.53 -35.89 8.97
CA VAL A 2 64.57 -35.96 10.05
C VAL A 2 63.53 -34.89 9.77
N TRP A 3 62.36 -35.24 9.27
CA TRP A 3 61.24 -34.33 9.13
C TRP A 3 60.69 -34.03 10.54
N SER A 4 60.71 -32.74 10.87
CA SER A 4 60.32 -32.23 12.17
C SER A 4 58.86 -32.59 12.50
N ASN A 5 58.63 -33.27 13.62
CA ASN A 5 57.32 -33.63 14.18
C ASN A 5 56.36 -32.45 14.32
N LYS A 6 56.84 -31.22 14.30
CA LYS A 6 56.02 -29.99 14.35
C LYS A 6 55.20 -29.73 13.08
N SER A 7 55.72 -30.17 11.90
CA SER A 7 54.98 -29.98 10.63
C SER A 7 53.82 -30.95 10.47
N LEU A 8 53.96 -32.18 11.02
CA LEU A 8 52.90 -33.18 10.99
C LEU A 8 51.75 -32.82 11.92
N HIS A 9 52.04 -32.27 13.11
CA HIS A 9 51.03 -31.76 14.03
C HIS A 9 50.26 -30.55 13.50
N ALA A 10 50.93 -29.65 12.78
CA ALA A 10 50.31 -28.51 12.15
C ALA A 10 49.34 -28.91 11.03
N LEU A 11 49.71 -29.91 10.23
CA LEU A 11 48.85 -30.44 9.16
C LEU A 11 47.64 -31.21 9.71
N LEU A 12 47.82 -31.96 10.82
CA LEU A 12 46.72 -32.63 11.52
C LEU A 12 45.73 -31.66 12.17
N LEU A 13 46.23 -30.55 12.77
CA LEU A 13 45.37 -29.50 13.35
C LEU A 13 44.62 -28.69 12.28
N LEU A 14 45.31 -28.41 11.13
CA LEU A 14 44.61 -27.78 9.99
C LEU A 14 43.56 -28.71 9.38
N GLY A 15 43.79 -29.99 9.27
CA GLY A 15 42.85 -31.00 8.81
C GLY A 15 41.64 -31.14 9.73
N LEU A 16 41.85 -31.12 11.06
CA LEU A 16 40.76 -31.14 12.06
C LEU A 16 39.95 -29.83 12.06
N LEU A 17 40.59 -28.68 11.88
CA LEU A 17 39.89 -27.39 11.74
C LEU A 17 39.12 -27.30 10.44
N LEU A 18 39.61 -27.81 9.32
CA LEU A 18 38.89 -27.90 8.05
C LEU A 18 37.68 -28.85 8.13
N LEU A 19 37.84 -30.01 8.82
CA LEU A 19 36.71 -30.92 9.07
C LEU A 19 35.67 -30.33 9.99
N CYS A 20 36.06 -29.59 11.04
CA CYS A 20 35.12 -28.84 11.89
C CYS A 20 34.39 -27.71 11.16
N CYS A 21 35.06 -27.00 10.23
CA CYS A 21 34.41 -25.97 9.42
C CYS A 21 33.49 -26.55 8.35
N LEU A 22 33.79 -27.74 7.83
CA LEU A 22 32.94 -28.42 6.84
C LEU A 22 31.70 -29.05 7.47
N SER A 23 31.73 -29.44 8.75
CA SER A 23 30.58 -29.97 9.46
C SER A 23 29.62 -28.89 9.97
N SER A 24 30.05 -27.63 10.05
CA SER A 24 29.24 -26.50 10.56
C SER A 24 28.33 -25.84 9.51
N THR A 25 28.42 -26.20 8.23
CA THR A 25 27.62 -25.60 7.16
C THR A 25 26.49 -26.47 6.65
N TYR A 26 26.36 -27.70 7.14
CA TYR A 26 25.39 -28.69 6.57
C TYR A 26 24.09 -28.86 7.36
N ASP A 27 23.91 -28.20 8.49
CA ASP A 27 22.79 -28.53 9.42
C ASP A 27 21.98 -27.36 9.95
N LYS A 28 21.73 -26.33 9.14
CA LYS A 28 20.64 -25.39 9.49
C LYS A 28 19.40 -25.77 8.68
N LEU A 29 18.61 -26.70 9.19
CA LEU A 29 17.24 -26.92 8.71
C LEU A 29 16.49 -25.58 8.64
N SER A 30 16.05 -25.22 7.44
CA SER A 30 15.36 -23.95 7.20
C SER A 30 13.92 -24.02 7.70
N CYS A 31 13.59 -23.24 8.71
CA CYS A 31 12.21 -23.14 9.18
C CYS A 31 11.24 -22.64 8.11
N PRO A 32 11.56 -21.65 7.27
CA PRO A 32 10.71 -21.26 6.13
C PRO A 32 10.41 -22.44 5.19
N THR A 33 11.41 -23.26 4.86
CA THR A 33 11.23 -24.46 4.03
C THR A 33 10.30 -25.47 4.71
N CYS A 34 10.49 -25.73 6.02
CA CYS A 34 9.60 -26.63 6.77
C CYS A 34 8.16 -26.11 6.84
N LYS A 35 7.96 -24.79 7.07
CA LYS A 35 6.62 -24.17 7.03
C LYS A 35 5.94 -24.36 5.68
N LYS A 36 6.69 -24.21 4.58
CA LYS A 36 6.19 -24.42 3.23
C LYS A 36 5.77 -25.88 3.01
N ILE A 37 6.62 -26.84 3.40
CA ILE A 37 6.31 -28.28 3.34
C ILE A 37 5.03 -28.58 4.12
N ALA A 38 4.91 -28.11 5.35
CA ALA A 38 3.74 -28.34 6.18
C ALA A 38 2.45 -27.71 5.60
N SER A 39 2.55 -26.53 5.01
CA SER A 39 1.43 -25.86 4.34
C SER A 39 1.01 -26.65 3.08
N ASN A 40 1.96 -27.06 2.24
CA ASN A 40 1.70 -27.83 1.05
C ASN A 40 1.11 -29.21 1.40
N PHE A 41 1.60 -29.85 2.48
CA PHE A 41 1.07 -31.12 2.97
C PHE A 41 -0.42 -30.99 3.33
N LEU A 42 -0.81 -30.00 4.12
CA LEU A 42 -2.22 -29.80 4.48
C LEU A 42 -3.10 -29.52 3.28
N LYS A 43 -2.60 -28.70 2.34
CA LYS A 43 -3.29 -28.44 1.07
C LYS A 43 -3.46 -29.72 0.25
N ALA A 44 -2.41 -30.51 0.09
CA ALA A 44 -2.48 -31.78 -0.65
C ALA A 44 -3.43 -32.80 0.01
N VAL A 45 -3.49 -32.81 1.35
CA VAL A 45 -4.48 -33.61 2.09
C VAL A 45 -5.91 -33.18 1.76
N GLU A 46 -6.17 -31.87 1.65
CA GLU A 46 -7.47 -31.34 1.27
C GLU A 46 -7.78 -31.65 -0.19
N ASP A 47 -6.86 -31.39 -1.13
CA ASP A 47 -7.01 -31.61 -2.56
C ASP A 47 -7.27 -33.10 -2.91
N THR A 48 -6.70 -34.02 -2.14
CA THR A 48 -6.89 -35.48 -2.31
C THR A 48 -8.07 -36.04 -1.52
N SER A 49 -8.75 -35.24 -0.68
CA SER A 49 -9.81 -35.72 0.23
C SER A 49 -11.01 -36.36 -0.49
N ARG A 50 -11.28 -35.97 -1.73
CA ARG A 50 -12.39 -36.47 -2.54
C ARG A 50 -11.97 -37.46 -3.61
N LYS A 51 -10.69 -37.85 -3.66
CA LYS A 51 -10.16 -38.83 -4.59
C LYS A 51 -10.40 -40.26 -4.09
N ASN A 52 -10.36 -41.20 -5.00
CA ASN A 52 -10.39 -42.67 -4.78
C ASN A 52 -9.23 -43.31 -5.53
N PHE A 53 -9.00 -44.60 -5.33
CA PHE A 53 -8.07 -45.37 -6.14
C PHE A 53 -8.45 -45.28 -7.62
N GLY A 54 -7.48 -45.04 -8.50
CA GLY A 54 -7.70 -44.81 -9.93
C GLY A 54 -7.97 -46.09 -10.75
N GLY A 55 -8.10 -47.25 -10.11
CA GLY A 55 -8.19 -48.57 -10.80
C GLY A 55 -9.59 -48.99 -11.26
N GLY A 56 -10.65 -48.30 -10.91
CA GLY A 56 -12.01 -48.53 -11.37
C GLY A 56 -12.76 -49.70 -10.74
N ASN A 57 -12.19 -50.39 -9.75
CA ASN A 57 -12.86 -51.42 -8.94
C ASN A 57 -12.75 -51.13 -7.45
N THR A 58 -13.46 -50.10 -7.05
CA THR A 58 -13.41 -49.52 -5.69
C THR A 58 -13.70 -50.54 -4.59
N ASP A 59 -14.65 -51.49 -4.81
CA ASP A 59 -14.98 -52.52 -3.83
C ASP A 59 -13.86 -53.55 -3.61
N TRP A 60 -13.07 -53.87 -4.65
CA TRP A 60 -11.93 -54.78 -4.54
C TRP A 60 -10.75 -54.05 -3.88
N GLU A 61 -10.51 -52.82 -4.31
CA GLU A 61 -9.43 -51.96 -3.79
C GLU A 61 -9.61 -51.69 -2.29
N GLU A 62 -10.81 -51.33 -1.83
CA GLU A 62 -11.12 -51.14 -0.42
C GLU A 62 -10.96 -52.40 0.42
N ARG A 63 -11.25 -53.59 -0.14
CA ARG A 63 -11.08 -54.85 0.59
C ARG A 63 -9.62 -55.28 0.78
N TYR A 64 -8.75 -54.95 -0.16
CA TYR A 64 -7.37 -55.42 -0.16
C TYR A 64 -6.34 -54.33 0.13
N LEU A 65 -6.63 -53.06 -0.15
CA LEU A 65 -5.72 -51.90 0.01
C LEU A 65 -6.14 -50.96 1.15
N SER A 66 -7.23 -51.28 1.90
CA SER A 66 -7.85 -50.37 2.85
C SER A 66 -8.53 -49.16 2.17
N LYS A 67 -9.12 -48.27 2.95
CA LYS A 67 -9.72 -47.05 2.44
C LYS A 67 -8.64 -46.11 1.89
N TYR A 68 -8.86 -45.58 0.68
CA TYR A 68 -7.94 -44.60 0.06
C TYR A 68 -7.60 -43.43 1.01
N GLU A 69 -8.56 -43.00 1.82
CA GLU A 69 -8.40 -41.89 2.79
C GLU A 69 -7.16 -42.03 3.69
N PHE A 70 -6.77 -43.26 4.06
CA PHE A 70 -5.62 -43.55 4.94
C PHE A 70 -4.58 -44.45 4.24
N SER A 71 -4.61 -44.52 2.91
CA SER A 71 -3.73 -45.44 2.16
C SER A 71 -2.33 -44.87 1.98
N GLU A 72 -1.38 -45.76 1.78
CA GLU A 72 -0.01 -45.42 1.40
C GLU A 72 0.01 -44.73 0.02
N THR A 73 -0.83 -45.18 -0.94
CA THR A 73 -0.95 -44.57 -2.27
C THR A 73 -1.29 -43.09 -2.20
N ARG A 74 -2.25 -42.73 -1.34
CA ARG A 74 -2.59 -41.31 -1.12
C ARG A 74 -1.45 -40.53 -0.50
N LEU A 75 -0.73 -41.13 0.43
CA LEU A 75 0.43 -40.49 1.06
C LEU A 75 1.53 -40.20 0.04
N VAL A 76 1.83 -41.14 -0.87
CA VAL A 76 2.80 -40.95 -1.95
C VAL A 76 2.39 -39.81 -2.86
N GLU A 77 1.12 -39.73 -3.29
CA GLU A 77 0.61 -38.60 -4.09
C GLU A 77 0.76 -37.26 -3.38
N ILE A 78 0.55 -37.22 -2.05
CA ILE A 78 0.76 -36.04 -1.24
C ILE A 78 2.24 -35.66 -1.20
N ILE A 79 3.13 -36.61 -0.90
CA ILE A 79 4.58 -36.38 -0.79
C ILE A 79 5.16 -35.85 -2.11
N GLU A 80 4.77 -36.42 -3.24
CA GLU A 80 5.21 -35.96 -4.58
C GLU A 80 4.79 -34.51 -4.90
N SER A 81 3.77 -33.99 -4.23
CA SER A 81 3.25 -32.63 -4.43
C SER A 81 3.84 -31.58 -3.46
N LEU A 82 4.68 -31.97 -2.49
CA LEU A 82 5.16 -31.06 -1.44
C LEU A 82 6.13 -30.01 -1.95
N CYS A 83 6.99 -30.38 -2.90
CA CYS A 83 8.05 -29.52 -3.42
C CYS A 83 8.00 -29.45 -4.95
N GLU A 84 8.41 -28.30 -5.50
CA GLU A 84 8.66 -28.23 -6.94
C GLU A 84 10.00 -28.91 -7.29
N ASN A 85 10.11 -29.46 -8.49
CA ASN A 85 11.33 -30.18 -8.93
C ASN A 85 12.60 -29.34 -8.86
N SER A 86 12.50 -28.01 -8.95
CA SER A 86 13.61 -27.07 -8.87
C SER A 86 14.04 -26.69 -7.45
N GLU A 87 13.28 -27.08 -6.44
CA GLU A 87 13.48 -26.68 -5.03
C GLU A 87 14.36 -27.70 -4.27
N PHE A 88 15.66 -27.61 -4.49
CA PHE A 88 16.61 -28.55 -3.89
C PHE A 88 16.48 -28.70 -2.38
N GLU A 89 16.38 -27.58 -1.62
CA GLU A 89 16.29 -27.59 -0.16
C GLU A 89 14.99 -28.26 0.34
N CYS A 90 13.88 -28.01 -0.34
CA CYS A 90 12.60 -28.64 -0.05
C CYS A 90 12.66 -30.15 -0.26
N ASN A 91 13.11 -30.58 -1.44
CA ASN A 91 13.22 -31.98 -1.78
C ASN A 91 14.17 -32.73 -0.83
N LEU A 92 15.33 -32.16 -0.52
CA LEU A 92 16.29 -32.73 0.44
C LEU A 92 15.66 -32.91 1.84
N MET A 93 14.89 -31.90 2.32
CA MET A 93 14.23 -31.97 3.61
C MET A 93 13.17 -33.06 3.65
N VAL A 94 12.36 -33.19 2.60
CA VAL A 94 11.34 -34.24 2.49
C VAL A 94 12.01 -35.62 2.47
N GLU A 95 13.00 -35.86 1.58
CA GLU A 95 13.72 -37.14 1.49
C GLU A 95 14.39 -37.54 2.80
N THR A 96 15.02 -36.59 3.48
CA THR A 96 15.74 -36.87 4.74
C THR A 96 14.79 -37.22 5.88
N HIS A 97 13.53 -36.72 5.85
CA HIS A 97 12.59 -36.83 6.96
C HIS A 97 11.27 -37.53 6.58
N GLU A 98 11.24 -38.24 5.45
CA GLU A 98 10.06 -38.95 4.94
C GLU A 98 9.46 -39.91 5.97
N GLU A 99 10.31 -40.66 6.69
CA GLU A 99 9.86 -41.58 7.76
C GLU A 99 9.02 -40.93 8.85
N TYR A 100 9.28 -39.63 9.15
CA TYR A 100 8.46 -38.87 10.13
C TYR A 100 7.13 -38.46 9.53
N ILE A 101 7.08 -38.10 8.23
CA ILE A 101 5.83 -37.80 7.52
C ILE A 101 4.93 -39.01 7.50
N GLU A 102 5.47 -40.22 7.14
CA GLU A 102 4.77 -41.48 7.19
C GLU A 102 4.27 -41.82 8.60
N ARG A 103 5.13 -41.66 9.62
CA ARG A 103 4.76 -41.91 11.02
C ARG A 103 3.60 -41.04 11.44
N TRP A 104 3.60 -39.75 11.06
CA TRP A 104 2.50 -38.86 11.38
C TRP A 104 1.22 -39.30 10.67
N TRP A 105 1.31 -39.63 9.40
CA TRP A 105 0.19 -40.06 8.59
C TRP A 105 -0.53 -41.28 9.18
N PHE A 106 0.21 -42.31 9.53
CA PHE A 106 -0.37 -43.58 9.99
C PHE A 106 -0.66 -43.65 11.47
N THR A 107 0.06 -42.90 12.32
CA THR A 107 0.00 -43.14 13.77
C THR A 107 -0.21 -41.90 14.62
N MET A 108 0.27 -40.73 14.20
CA MET A 108 0.34 -39.57 15.09
C MET A 108 -0.79 -38.56 14.91
N GLN A 109 -1.49 -38.53 13.78
CA GLN A 109 -2.56 -37.57 13.49
C GLN A 109 -3.58 -37.39 14.61
N LYS A 110 -3.98 -38.48 15.21
CA LYS A 110 -5.02 -38.48 16.27
C LYS A 110 -4.58 -37.76 17.53
N ASN A 111 -3.31 -37.90 17.90
CA ASN A 111 -2.74 -37.33 19.11
C ASN A 111 -2.08 -35.96 18.86
N HIS A 112 -1.61 -35.74 17.65
CA HIS A 112 -0.94 -34.52 17.18
C HIS A 112 -1.58 -34.03 15.89
N PRO A 113 -2.77 -33.43 15.94
CA PRO A 113 -3.52 -33.04 14.73
C PRO A 113 -2.84 -31.92 13.95
N ASN A 114 -1.98 -31.11 14.59
CA ASN A 114 -1.23 -30.05 13.92
C ASN A 114 0.09 -30.61 13.39
N PHE A 115 0.15 -30.91 12.09
CA PHE A 115 1.32 -31.45 11.43
C PHE A 115 2.54 -30.53 11.54
N PHE A 116 2.36 -29.21 11.37
CA PHE A 116 3.46 -28.24 11.47
C PHE A 116 4.13 -28.27 12.86
N LEU A 117 3.33 -28.21 13.93
CA LEU A 117 3.88 -28.25 15.30
C LEU A 117 4.62 -29.56 15.55
N TRP A 118 3.98 -30.67 15.21
CA TRP A 118 4.59 -31.98 15.42
C TRP A 118 5.85 -32.19 14.58
N PHE A 119 5.80 -31.88 13.28
CA PHE A 119 6.90 -32.14 12.34
C PHE A 119 8.03 -31.11 12.48
N CYS A 120 7.71 -29.80 12.27
CA CYS A 120 8.73 -28.76 12.19
C CYS A 120 9.27 -28.31 13.54
N VAL A 121 8.44 -28.33 14.60
CA VAL A 121 8.83 -27.82 15.92
C VAL A 121 9.34 -28.94 16.83
N ASP A 122 8.52 -29.99 17.02
CA ASP A 122 8.80 -31.02 18.02
C ASP A 122 9.77 -32.10 17.51
N THR A 123 9.61 -32.57 16.25
CA THR A 123 10.34 -33.72 15.71
C THR A 123 11.67 -33.33 15.09
N ILE A 124 11.66 -32.61 13.96
CA ILE A 124 12.93 -32.26 13.27
C ILE A 124 13.56 -30.97 13.83
N LYS A 125 12.86 -30.24 14.67
CA LYS A 125 13.34 -29.03 15.35
C LYS A 125 13.88 -27.96 14.39
N ALA A 126 13.28 -27.84 13.21
CA ALA A 126 13.62 -26.81 12.23
C ALA A 126 13.11 -25.42 12.65
N CYS A 127 11.99 -25.38 13.38
CA CYS A 127 11.33 -24.17 13.85
C CYS A 127 11.28 -24.10 15.39
N CYS A 128 10.89 -22.95 15.90
CA CYS A 128 10.47 -22.74 17.27
C CYS A 128 8.93 -22.67 17.35
N PRO A 129 8.34 -22.86 18.53
CA PRO A 129 6.97 -22.45 18.81
C PRO A 129 6.77 -20.94 18.54
N ALA A 130 5.56 -20.54 18.21
CA ALA A 130 5.23 -19.11 18.08
C ALA A 130 5.54 -18.35 19.39
N GLY A 131 5.96 -17.11 19.29
CA GLY A 131 6.36 -16.31 20.44
C GLY A 131 7.75 -16.62 20.98
N THR A 132 8.52 -17.52 20.33
CA THR A 132 9.88 -17.89 20.74
C THR A 132 10.87 -17.81 19.57
N PHE A 133 12.13 -17.57 19.85
CA PHE A 133 13.17 -17.36 18.85
C PHE A 133 14.51 -17.98 19.21
N GLY A 134 15.42 -18.00 18.25
CA GLY A 134 16.81 -18.40 18.47
C GLY A 134 17.00 -19.92 18.60
N VAL A 135 18.25 -20.34 18.77
CA VAL A 135 18.62 -21.77 18.79
C VAL A 135 17.89 -22.56 19.88
N ASP A 136 17.69 -21.95 21.04
CA ASP A 136 17.08 -22.56 22.22
C ASP A 136 15.59 -22.27 22.34
N CYS A 137 14.99 -21.60 21.37
CA CYS A 137 13.58 -21.19 21.40
C CYS A 137 13.21 -20.42 22.68
N VAL A 138 13.94 -19.35 22.95
CA VAL A 138 13.71 -18.45 24.09
C VAL A 138 12.49 -17.59 23.81
N GLU A 139 11.71 -17.27 24.83
CA GLU A 139 10.55 -16.38 24.67
C GLU A 139 10.94 -14.99 24.20
N CYS A 140 10.14 -14.43 23.29
CA CYS A 140 10.25 -13.04 22.87
C CYS A 140 9.99 -12.08 24.04
N PRO A 141 10.52 -10.84 24.00
CA PRO A 141 10.15 -9.80 24.97
C PRO A 141 8.63 -9.67 25.05
N GLY A 142 8.09 -9.57 26.27
CA GLY A 142 6.65 -9.58 26.51
C GLY A 142 6.03 -10.98 26.67
N GLY A 143 6.83 -12.04 26.43
CA GLY A 143 6.42 -13.45 26.57
C GLY A 143 5.87 -14.05 25.28
N ALA A 144 5.73 -15.38 25.27
CA ALA A 144 5.32 -16.13 24.09
C ALA A 144 3.89 -15.79 23.61
N ASP A 145 2.99 -15.46 24.50
CA ASP A 145 1.59 -15.16 24.18
C ASP A 145 1.41 -13.76 23.53
N LYS A 146 2.29 -12.82 23.89
CA LYS A 146 2.25 -11.43 23.39
C LYS A 146 3.66 -10.92 23.07
N PRO A 147 4.30 -11.44 22.02
CA PRO A 147 5.60 -10.95 21.60
C PRO A 147 5.63 -9.42 21.47
N CYS A 148 6.68 -8.78 22.00
CA CYS A 148 6.81 -7.33 22.06
C CYS A 148 5.61 -6.62 22.71
N ASN A 149 5.03 -7.26 23.74
CA ASN A 149 3.81 -6.81 24.45
C ASN A 149 2.59 -6.59 23.54
N GLY A 150 2.61 -7.17 22.32
CA GLY A 150 1.55 -7.02 21.33
C GLY A 150 1.63 -5.73 20.52
N HIS A 151 2.69 -4.94 20.68
CA HIS A 151 2.89 -3.65 20.01
C HIS A 151 4.03 -3.65 18.99
N GLY A 152 4.46 -4.85 18.56
CA GLY A 152 5.53 -5.02 17.59
C GLY A 152 5.69 -6.44 17.13
N SER A 153 6.72 -6.69 16.34
CA SER A 153 7.14 -8.02 15.89
C SER A 153 8.51 -8.37 16.45
N CYS A 154 8.64 -9.59 16.95
CA CYS A 154 9.89 -10.13 17.48
C CYS A 154 10.75 -10.70 16.35
N ASN A 155 12.00 -10.26 16.23
CA ASN A 155 12.93 -10.75 15.22
C ASN A 155 13.27 -12.22 15.44
N GLY A 156 12.87 -13.06 14.50
CA GLY A 156 13.07 -14.51 14.58
C GLY A 156 11.90 -15.28 15.21
N ASP A 157 10.76 -14.66 15.48
CA ASP A 157 9.58 -15.33 16.02
C ASP A 157 9.24 -16.62 15.26
N GLY A 158 9.07 -17.71 16.00
CA GLY A 158 8.78 -19.04 15.47
C GLY A 158 9.95 -19.67 14.70
N THR A 159 11.17 -19.13 14.81
CA THR A 159 12.36 -19.65 14.09
C THR A 159 13.56 -19.84 15.02
N ARG A 160 14.50 -20.72 14.62
CA ARG A 160 15.76 -20.91 15.35
C ARG A 160 16.82 -19.87 15.00
N THR A 161 16.40 -18.76 14.38
CA THR A 161 17.25 -17.63 14.01
C THR A 161 16.68 -16.35 14.61
N GLY A 162 17.40 -15.23 14.43
CA GLY A 162 17.01 -13.95 15.00
C GLY A 162 17.62 -13.72 16.39
N ASP A 163 17.49 -12.50 16.85
CA ASP A 163 18.06 -12.01 18.12
C ASP A 163 16.99 -11.62 19.14
N GLY A 164 15.70 -11.79 18.79
CA GLY A 164 14.57 -11.46 19.63
C GLY A 164 14.28 -9.97 19.78
N SER A 165 14.99 -9.10 19.05
CA SER A 165 14.72 -7.67 19.11
C SER A 165 13.32 -7.34 18.60
N CYS A 166 12.66 -6.38 19.26
CA CYS A 166 11.34 -5.94 18.88
C CYS A 166 11.39 -4.84 17.82
N SER A 167 10.63 -5.01 16.74
CA SER A 167 10.30 -3.98 15.79
C SER A 167 8.91 -3.44 16.11
N CYS A 168 8.86 -2.29 16.81
CA CYS A 168 7.61 -1.72 17.31
C CYS A 168 6.76 -1.13 16.18
N THR A 169 5.44 -1.09 16.39
CA THR A 169 4.52 -0.31 15.55
C THR A 169 4.78 1.19 15.73
N LYS A 170 4.26 2.01 14.83
CA LYS A 170 4.57 3.46 14.77
C LYS A 170 4.23 4.23 16.04
N GLU A 171 3.28 3.72 16.82
CA GLU A 171 2.81 4.34 18.07
C GLU A 171 3.76 4.10 19.24
N TYR A 172 4.61 3.06 19.14
CA TYR A 172 5.43 2.55 20.24
C TYR A 172 6.92 2.59 19.90
N LYS A 173 7.75 2.57 20.94
CA LYS A 173 9.22 2.50 20.89
C LYS A 173 9.77 1.78 22.13
N GLY A 174 11.08 1.62 22.18
CA GLY A 174 11.77 0.92 23.25
C GLY A 174 12.10 -0.53 22.88
N GLU A 175 12.83 -1.21 23.74
CA GLU A 175 13.30 -2.59 23.48
C GLU A 175 12.13 -3.61 23.51
N ASP A 176 11.08 -3.29 24.25
CA ASP A 176 9.90 -4.13 24.48
C ASP A 176 8.59 -3.52 24.00
N CYS A 177 8.65 -2.36 23.31
CA CYS A 177 7.51 -1.62 22.75
C CYS A 177 6.48 -1.18 23.82
N LEU A 178 6.92 -0.78 25.00
CA LEU A 178 6.06 -0.23 26.06
C LEU A 178 6.08 1.29 26.13
N ASP A 179 7.06 1.94 25.53
CA ASP A 179 7.14 3.40 25.48
C ASP A 179 6.37 3.97 24.29
N CYS A 180 5.79 5.17 24.46
CA CYS A 180 5.14 5.86 23.37
C CYS A 180 6.17 6.56 22.47
N ALA A 181 5.98 6.45 21.16
CA ALA A 181 6.78 7.13 20.16
C ALA A 181 6.50 8.65 20.16
N ASN A 182 7.36 9.42 19.48
CA ASN A 182 7.13 10.86 19.31
C ASN A 182 5.80 11.10 18.57
N GLY A 183 5.02 12.07 19.02
CA GLY A 183 3.68 12.32 18.50
C GLY A 183 2.57 11.50 19.17
N TYR A 184 2.93 10.70 20.17
CA TYR A 184 2.00 9.94 21.00
C TYR A 184 2.27 10.18 22.47
N TYR A 185 1.23 10.10 23.33
CA TYR A 185 1.31 10.16 24.78
C TYR A 185 0.77 8.90 25.41
N SER A 186 1.25 8.57 26.60
CA SER A 186 0.75 7.42 27.36
C SER A 186 -0.57 7.79 28.03
N GLU A 187 -1.67 7.19 27.54
CA GLU A 187 -2.97 7.27 28.19
C GLU A 187 -3.04 6.34 29.41
N PHE A 188 -2.40 5.20 29.29
CA PHE A 188 -2.23 4.23 30.37
C PHE A 188 -0.90 3.49 30.20
N GLN A 189 -0.19 3.23 31.30
CA GLN A 189 1.03 2.43 31.30
C GLN A 189 1.22 1.70 32.64
N ASN A 190 1.62 0.41 32.52
CA ASN A 190 2.12 -0.39 33.63
C ASN A 190 3.33 -1.21 33.16
N GLU A 191 3.81 -2.18 33.95
CA GLU A 191 5.01 -2.99 33.67
C GLU A 191 4.87 -3.90 32.45
N THR A 192 3.64 -4.23 32.02
CA THR A 192 3.37 -5.24 30.97
C THR A 192 2.44 -4.73 29.88
N TYR A 193 1.92 -3.51 30.00
CA TYR A 193 0.97 -2.95 29.05
C TYR A 193 1.09 -1.43 28.99
N SER A 194 1.00 -0.89 27.78
CA SER A 194 0.98 0.53 27.52
C SER A 194 -0.08 0.85 26.46
N LEU A 195 -0.80 1.95 26.62
CA LEU A 195 -1.72 2.48 25.61
C LEU A 195 -1.22 3.84 25.18
N CYS A 196 -0.70 3.90 23.95
CA CYS A 196 -0.19 5.11 23.34
C CYS A 196 -1.23 5.71 22.38
N THR A 197 -1.67 6.94 22.71
CA THR A 197 -2.68 7.67 21.94
C THR A 197 -2.04 8.86 21.24
N ALA A 198 -2.46 9.17 20.01
CA ALA A 198 -1.90 10.25 19.22
C ALA A 198 -2.11 11.62 19.91
N CYS A 199 -1.10 12.46 19.84
CA CYS A 199 -1.20 13.87 20.24
C CYS A 199 -2.23 14.61 19.37
N HIS A 200 -2.74 15.72 19.88
CA HIS A 200 -3.47 16.69 19.05
C HIS A 200 -2.56 17.18 17.91
N LEU A 201 -3.13 17.46 16.74
CA LEU A 201 -2.36 17.87 15.55
C LEU A 201 -1.49 19.13 15.77
N ALA A 202 -1.90 19.97 16.70
CA ALA A 202 -1.13 21.14 17.13
C ALA A 202 0.19 20.82 17.85
N CYS A 203 0.36 19.58 18.32
CA CYS A 203 1.48 19.16 19.13
C CYS A 203 2.45 18.28 18.34
N LYS A 204 3.71 18.62 18.32
CA LYS A 204 4.79 17.72 17.91
C LYS A 204 5.08 16.69 19.00
N LEU A 205 5.03 17.10 20.27
CA LEU A 205 5.12 16.27 21.46
C LEU A 205 4.05 16.72 22.46
N CYS A 206 3.48 15.78 23.21
CA CYS A 206 2.41 16.07 24.16
C CYS A 206 2.42 15.17 25.39
N THR A 207 1.68 15.58 26.42
CA THR A 207 1.40 14.83 27.64
C THR A 207 -0.08 14.42 27.76
N GLY A 208 -0.91 14.77 26.76
CA GLY A 208 -2.34 14.48 26.75
C GLY A 208 -3.00 14.85 25.42
N PRO A 209 -4.34 14.71 25.30
CA PRO A 209 -5.06 14.72 24.02
C PRO A 209 -5.35 16.11 23.44
N SER A 210 -5.12 17.19 24.19
CA SER A 210 -5.55 18.55 23.81
C SER A 210 -4.39 19.38 23.26
N SER A 211 -4.70 20.40 22.42
CA SER A 211 -3.73 21.44 22.01
C SER A 211 -3.12 22.23 23.16
N LYS A 212 -3.66 22.09 24.40
CA LYS A 212 -3.15 22.69 25.64
C LYS A 212 -2.20 21.76 26.41
N ASN A 213 -2.00 20.55 25.96
CA ASN A 213 -1.14 19.53 26.55
C ASN A 213 0.12 19.27 25.72
N CYS A 214 0.47 20.17 24.82
CA CYS A 214 1.72 20.07 24.07
C CYS A 214 2.92 20.31 24.97
N THR A 215 4.02 19.64 24.73
CA THR A 215 5.34 19.98 25.23
C THR A 215 6.17 20.71 24.18
N GLU A 216 5.80 20.51 22.89
CA GLU A 216 6.38 21.19 21.73
C GLU A 216 5.28 21.32 20.67
N CYS A 217 5.14 22.52 20.09
CA CYS A 217 4.19 22.76 19.00
C CYS A 217 4.65 22.14 17.68
N ALA A 218 3.71 21.69 16.88
CA ALA A 218 3.94 21.22 15.50
C ALA A 218 4.26 22.42 14.57
N SER A 219 4.77 22.14 13.38
CA SER A 219 4.95 23.16 12.33
C SER A 219 3.60 23.79 11.97
N GLY A 220 3.56 25.11 11.72
CA GLY A 220 2.33 25.86 11.48
C GLY A 220 1.57 26.25 12.75
N TRP A 221 2.11 25.95 13.95
CA TRP A 221 1.52 26.29 15.24
C TRP A 221 2.49 27.06 16.11
N ILE A 222 2.00 28.05 16.86
CA ILE A 222 2.81 28.87 17.79
C ILE A 222 2.37 28.64 19.22
N GLU A 223 3.34 28.74 20.12
CA GLU A 223 3.11 28.75 21.56
C GLU A 223 2.52 30.09 22.02
N THR A 224 1.37 30.05 22.70
CA THR A 224 0.70 31.26 23.22
C THR A 224 0.68 31.34 24.74
N GLY A 225 1.08 30.31 25.44
CA GLY A 225 1.18 30.30 26.90
C GLY A 225 1.45 28.91 27.47
N THR A 226 1.87 28.90 28.72
CA THR A 226 2.11 27.70 29.51
C THR A 226 1.01 27.49 30.54
N ASN A 227 0.65 26.26 30.82
CA ASN A 227 -0.29 25.87 31.86
C ASN A 227 0.23 24.61 32.58
N GLU A 228 -0.51 24.13 33.62
CA GLU A 228 -0.10 22.95 34.40
C GLU A 228 0.02 21.67 33.57
N GLY A 229 -0.59 21.59 32.37
CA GLY A 229 -0.57 20.44 31.50
C GLY A 229 0.44 20.52 30.35
N GLY A 230 1.11 21.67 30.16
CA GLY A 230 2.04 21.91 29.06
C GLY A 230 1.91 23.29 28.43
N VAL A 231 2.32 23.43 27.18
CA VAL A 231 2.14 24.64 26.38
C VAL A 231 0.85 24.58 25.58
N THR A 232 0.27 25.75 25.33
CA THR A 232 -0.89 25.88 24.43
C THR A 232 -0.40 26.25 23.04
N CYS A 233 -0.70 25.45 22.04
CA CYS A 233 -0.38 25.69 20.63
C CYS A 233 -1.62 26.20 19.88
N VAL A 234 -1.47 27.30 19.17
CA VAL A 234 -2.52 27.96 18.37
C VAL A 234 -2.05 28.00 16.92
N ASP A 235 -2.96 27.79 16.00
CA ASP A 235 -2.72 27.84 14.57
C ASP A 235 -2.14 29.19 14.11
N VAL A 236 -1.21 29.14 13.20
CA VAL A 236 -0.64 30.34 12.54
C VAL A 236 -1.48 30.61 11.31
N ASP A 237 -2.10 31.78 11.25
CA ASP A 237 -2.74 32.22 10.01
C ASP A 237 -1.68 32.80 9.06
N GLU A 238 -1.17 31.97 8.16
CA GLU A 238 -0.14 32.38 7.20
C GLU A 238 -0.68 33.39 6.19
N CYS A 239 -2.00 33.46 6.03
CA CYS A 239 -2.64 34.43 5.12
C CYS A 239 -2.58 35.86 5.64
N LEU A 240 -2.33 36.07 6.94
CA LEU A 240 -2.14 37.37 7.55
C LEU A 240 -0.68 37.88 7.49
N ALA A 241 0.24 37.10 6.93
CA ALA A 241 1.62 37.49 6.78
C ALA A 241 1.77 38.73 5.87
N GLU A 242 2.76 39.58 6.13
CA GLU A 242 3.06 40.78 5.30
C GLU A 242 3.28 40.46 3.82
N THR A 243 3.78 39.26 3.53
CA THR A 243 3.95 38.74 2.17
C THR A 243 3.08 37.50 2.00
N THR A 244 2.10 37.58 1.12
CA THR A 244 1.25 36.42 0.82
C THR A 244 2.09 35.22 0.36
N PRO A 245 1.89 34.02 0.93
CA PRO A 245 2.61 32.84 0.50
C PRO A 245 2.15 32.29 -0.86
N CYS A 246 1.00 32.79 -1.37
CA CYS A 246 0.40 32.32 -2.61
C CYS A 246 0.89 33.10 -3.84
N LYS A 247 0.90 32.45 -5.00
CA LYS A 247 1.32 33.02 -6.28
C LYS A 247 0.18 33.82 -6.92
N ARG A 248 0.47 34.57 -7.99
CA ARG A 248 -0.56 35.23 -8.83
C ARG A 248 -1.64 34.23 -9.26
N HIS A 249 -2.85 34.73 -9.43
CA HIS A 249 -4.06 33.98 -9.76
C HIS A 249 -4.48 32.94 -8.71
N THR A 250 -3.98 33.09 -7.49
CA THR A 250 -4.43 32.29 -6.34
C THR A 250 -4.63 33.17 -5.11
N TYR A 251 -5.57 32.80 -4.24
CA TYR A 251 -5.77 33.41 -2.94
C TYR A 251 -5.40 32.43 -1.82
N CYS A 252 -5.10 32.98 -0.66
CA CYS A 252 -4.70 32.20 0.50
C CYS A 252 -5.93 31.81 1.31
N SER A 253 -6.05 30.54 1.66
CA SER A 253 -7.05 30.01 2.59
C SER A 253 -6.34 29.34 3.76
N ASN A 254 -6.50 29.89 4.96
CA ASN A 254 -5.92 29.33 6.18
C ASN A 254 -6.57 28.00 6.52
N THR A 255 -5.76 27.03 6.94
CA THR A 255 -6.17 25.70 7.41
C THR A 255 -5.45 25.38 8.71
N GLU A 256 -5.93 24.40 9.48
CA GLU A 256 -5.28 24.01 10.73
C GLU A 256 -3.84 23.49 10.49
N GLY A 257 -2.84 24.27 10.94
CA GLY A 257 -1.41 23.95 10.86
C GLY A 257 -0.77 24.23 9.51
N SER A 258 -1.47 24.86 8.57
CA SER A 258 -0.98 25.18 7.25
C SER A 258 -1.94 26.10 6.51
N TYR A 259 -1.66 26.38 5.25
CA TYR A 259 -2.54 27.13 4.35
C TYR A 259 -2.68 26.39 3.01
N SER A 260 -3.71 26.71 2.26
CA SER A 260 -3.85 26.33 0.87
C SER A 260 -3.92 27.56 -0.04
N CYS A 261 -3.45 27.40 -1.29
CA CYS A 261 -3.58 28.42 -2.30
C CYS A 261 -4.64 27.94 -3.31
N GLU A 262 -5.81 28.56 -3.24
CA GLU A 262 -6.95 28.24 -4.09
C GLU A 262 -6.93 29.13 -5.34
N ALA A 263 -7.45 28.65 -6.47
CA ALA A 263 -7.47 29.43 -7.70
C ALA A 263 -8.48 30.58 -7.61
N CYS A 264 -8.07 31.75 -8.09
CA CYS A 264 -9.00 32.85 -8.38
C CYS A 264 -9.97 32.47 -9.50
N ASP A 265 -11.08 33.19 -9.60
CA ASP A 265 -11.90 33.17 -10.81
C ASP A 265 -11.06 33.59 -12.04
N VAL A 266 -11.40 33.06 -13.22
CA VAL A 266 -10.66 33.32 -14.48
C VAL A 266 -10.59 34.76 -14.83
N ALA A 267 -11.58 35.56 -14.40
CA ALA A 267 -11.64 37.00 -14.60
C ALA A 267 -10.66 37.79 -13.72
N CYS A 268 -10.07 37.18 -12.68
CA CYS A 268 -9.21 37.84 -11.69
C CYS A 268 -7.72 37.61 -11.97
N ASP A 269 -6.92 38.67 -12.03
CA ASP A 269 -5.46 38.61 -11.96
C ASP A 269 -4.98 38.42 -10.51
N ALA A 270 -5.69 39.05 -9.56
CA ALA A 270 -5.49 38.87 -8.12
C ALA A 270 -6.86 38.89 -7.42
N CYS A 271 -7.02 38.09 -6.37
CA CYS A 271 -8.29 37.94 -5.69
C CYS A 271 -8.13 37.71 -4.16
N THR A 272 -9.21 37.89 -3.42
CA THR A 272 -9.35 37.56 -1.99
C THR A 272 -10.16 36.28 -1.79
N GLY A 273 -10.78 35.76 -2.84
CA GLY A 273 -11.61 34.55 -2.84
C GLY A 273 -11.84 34.02 -4.26
N GLY A 274 -12.64 32.96 -4.40
CA GLY A 274 -12.82 32.22 -5.65
C GLY A 274 -13.89 32.76 -6.57
N SER A 275 -14.59 33.85 -6.21
CA SER A 275 -15.67 34.41 -7.05
C SER A 275 -15.22 35.63 -7.82
N PRO A 276 -15.86 35.98 -8.96
CA PRO A 276 -15.53 37.17 -9.74
C PRO A 276 -15.80 38.48 -8.99
N GLU A 277 -16.55 38.45 -7.88
CA GLU A 277 -16.82 39.60 -6.99
C GLU A 277 -15.71 39.82 -5.96
N GLU A 278 -14.77 38.87 -5.84
CA GLU A 278 -13.63 38.90 -4.92
C GLU A 278 -12.31 39.23 -5.61
N CYS A 279 -12.38 39.69 -6.88
CA CYS A 279 -11.21 40.16 -7.61
C CYS A 279 -10.67 41.46 -7.02
N ILE A 280 -9.37 41.54 -6.83
CA ILE A 280 -8.64 42.77 -6.53
C ILE A 280 -8.31 43.51 -7.83
N ASN A 281 -7.91 42.75 -8.85
CA ASN A 281 -7.58 43.22 -10.17
C ASN A 281 -8.16 42.24 -11.23
N CYS A 282 -8.61 42.78 -12.36
CA CYS A 282 -9.11 41.94 -13.45
C CYS A 282 -7.97 41.50 -14.37
N THR A 283 -8.12 40.31 -14.94
CA THR A 283 -7.30 39.79 -16.05
C THR A 283 -7.55 40.57 -17.32
N THR A 284 -6.60 40.58 -18.24
CA THR A 284 -6.78 41.16 -19.59
C THR A 284 -8.02 40.56 -20.26
N GLY A 285 -8.84 41.40 -20.88
CA GLY A 285 -10.13 41.03 -21.45
C GLY A 285 -11.33 41.20 -20.50
N TYR A 286 -11.07 41.60 -19.24
CA TYR A 286 -12.11 41.92 -18.26
C TYR A 286 -11.93 43.32 -17.70
N THR A 287 -13.03 43.94 -17.31
CA THR A 287 -13.07 45.27 -16.67
C THR A 287 -13.75 45.20 -15.31
N LEU A 288 -13.31 46.06 -14.37
CA LEU A 288 -13.91 46.14 -13.06
C LEU A 288 -15.15 47.03 -13.05
N GLU A 289 -16.32 46.45 -12.85
CA GLU A 289 -17.58 47.16 -12.66
C GLU A 289 -18.28 46.69 -11.39
N GLU A 290 -18.69 47.64 -10.55
CA GLU A 290 -19.41 47.37 -9.27
C GLU A 290 -18.74 46.25 -8.42
N GLN A 291 -17.38 46.26 -8.33
CA GLN A 291 -16.56 45.27 -7.58
C GLN A 291 -16.53 43.86 -8.20
N LYS A 292 -16.93 43.72 -9.47
CA LYS A 292 -16.89 42.47 -10.20
C LYS A 292 -16.12 42.64 -11.51
N CYS A 293 -15.29 41.69 -11.85
CA CYS A 293 -14.66 41.62 -13.16
C CYS A 293 -15.65 41.03 -14.14
N ILE A 294 -16.05 41.85 -15.14
CA ILE A 294 -16.94 41.46 -16.22
C ILE A 294 -16.19 41.44 -17.54
N ASP A 295 -16.62 40.59 -18.43
CA ASP A 295 -16.06 40.43 -19.76
C ASP A 295 -16.21 41.74 -20.58
N VAL A 296 -15.14 42.11 -21.26
CA VAL A 296 -15.12 43.27 -22.17
C VAL A 296 -15.61 42.78 -23.52
N ASN A 297 -16.72 43.36 -24.01
CA ASN A 297 -17.17 43.06 -25.35
C ASN A 297 -16.37 43.87 -26.35
N GLU A 298 -15.25 43.33 -26.84
CA GLU A 298 -14.36 44.00 -27.79
C GLU A 298 -15.04 44.28 -29.13
N CYS A 299 -16.03 43.46 -29.50
CA CYS A 299 -16.80 43.65 -30.71
C CYS A 299 -17.70 44.90 -30.69
N SER A 300 -17.96 45.45 -29.52
CA SER A 300 -18.78 46.69 -29.36
C SER A 300 -17.94 47.95 -29.20
N MET A 301 -16.63 47.87 -29.25
CA MET A 301 -15.74 49.03 -29.17
C MET A 301 -15.74 49.85 -30.46
N ASP A 302 -15.42 51.14 -30.33
CA ASP A 302 -15.35 52.07 -31.49
C ASP A 302 -14.24 51.64 -32.46
N ASP A 303 -13.16 51.06 -32.02
CA ASP A 303 -12.08 50.52 -32.84
C ASP A 303 -12.41 49.10 -33.29
N LYS A 304 -12.48 48.91 -34.61
CA LYS A 304 -12.74 47.60 -35.22
C LYS A 304 -11.60 46.61 -34.92
N VAL A 305 -11.86 45.58 -34.09
CA VAL A 305 -10.86 44.60 -33.66
C VAL A 305 -10.57 43.54 -34.74
N CYS A 306 -11.58 43.16 -35.57
CA CYS A 306 -11.38 42.27 -36.70
C CYS A 306 -11.08 43.15 -37.93
N THR A 307 -9.83 43.14 -38.39
CA THR A 307 -9.29 44.11 -39.38
C THR A 307 -9.24 43.60 -40.82
N HIS A 308 -9.43 42.28 -41.02
CA HIS A 308 -9.45 41.72 -42.38
C HIS A 308 -10.81 41.92 -43.05
N GLU A 309 -10.84 41.86 -44.36
CA GLU A 309 -12.08 41.95 -45.11
C GLU A 309 -12.95 40.70 -44.92
N ASN A 310 -14.26 40.88 -44.79
CA ASN A 310 -15.28 39.83 -44.67
C ASN A 310 -15.12 38.98 -43.37
N GLU A 311 -14.64 39.60 -42.30
CA GLU A 311 -14.62 39.03 -40.94
C GLU A 311 -15.70 39.69 -40.07
N ASP A 312 -16.41 38.87 -39.35
CA ASP A 312 -17.31 39.24 -38.26
C ASP A 312 -16.65 38.95 -36.89
N CYS A 313 -16.92 39.84 -35.94
CA CYS A 313 -16.42 39.69 -34.58
C CYS A 313 -17.43 38.95 -33.75
N ILE A 314 -16.97 37.89 -33.03
CA ILE A 314 -17.74 37.16 -32.00
C ILE A 314 -17.08 37.40 -30.68
N ASN A 315 -17.78 38.02 -29.75
CA ASN A 315 -17.34 38.13 -28.35
C ASN A 315 -17.29 36.75 -27.68
N THR A 316 -16.23 36.50 -26.96
CA THR A 316 -16.02 35.30 -26.18
C THR A 316 -15.59 35.71 -24.79
N GLU A 317 -15.71 34.84 -23.80
CA GLU A 317 -15.33 35.13 -22.41
C GLU A 317 -13.82 35.44 -22.32
N GLY A 318 -13.47 36.65 -21.89
CA GLY A 318 -12.11 37.16 -21.76
C GLY A 318 -11.37 37.48 -23.07
N SER A 319 -12.05 37.44 -24.22
CA SER A 319 -11.44 37.70 -25.51
C SER A 319 -12.51 37.75 -26.61
N PHE A 320 -12.08 37.90 -27.87
CA PHE A 320 -12.95 37.84 -29.06
C PHE A 320 -12.38 36.86 -30.09
N LYS A 321 -13.21 36.52 -31.06
CA LYS A 321 -12.81 35.75 -32.24
C LYS A 321 -13.28 36.47 -33.51
N CYS A 322 -12.39 36.55 -34.50
CA CYS A 322 -12.77 36.94 -35.84
C CYS A 322 -13.11 35.67 -36.62
N VAL A 323 -14.27 35.62 -37.20
CA VAL A 323 -14.77 34.52 -38.03
C VAL A 323 -15.16 35.09 -39.41
N CYS A 324 -15.13 34.28 -40.46
CA CYS A 324 -15.59 34.74 -41.75
C CYS A 324 -17.09 35.02 -41.74
N SER A 325 -17.47 36.14 -42.39
CA SER A 325 -18.86 36.53 -42.56
C SER A 325 -19.64 35.48 -43.39
N GLU A 326 -20.99 35.50 -43.27
CA GLU A 326 -21.86 34.57 -43.99
C GLU A 326 -21.57 34.58 -45.49
N GLY A 327 -21.37 33.42 -46.10
CA GLY A 327 -20.99 33.25 -47.51
C GLY A 327 -19.48 33.24 -47.79
N TYR A 328 -18.64 33.33 -46.72
CA TYR A 328 -17.18 33.26 -46.82
C TYR A 328 -16.65 32.10 -45.99
N GLU A 329 -15.54 31.50 -46.44
CA GLU A 329 -14.82 30.47 -45.71
C GLU A 329 -13.36 30.87 -45.51
N GLU A 330 -12.77 30.42 -44.40
CA GLU A 330 -11.35 30.64 -44.12
C GLU A 330 -10.48 29.74 -45.00
N ARG A 331 -9.60 30.38 -45.79
CA ARG A 331 -8.53 29.69 -46.54
C ARG A 331 -7.23 30.47 -46.36
N GLU A 332 -6.21 29.79 -45.86
CA GLU A 332 -4.88 30.35 -45.61
C GLU A 332 -4.88 31.66 -44.79
N GLY A 333 -5.81 31.77 -43.82
CA GLY A 333 -5.92 32.95 -42.94
C GLY A 333 -6.67 34.13 -43.55
N ILE A 334 -7.38 33.97 -44.66
CA ILE A 334 -8.21 35.00 -45.31
C ILE A 334 -9.61 34.46 -45.58
N CYS A 335 -10.61 35.29 -45.43
CA CYS A 335 -12.00 34.97 -45.74
C CYS A 335 -12.27 35.14 -47.25
N VAL A 336 -12.48 34.04 -47.95
CA VAL A 336 -12.75 33.98 -49.39
C VAL A 336 -14.21 33.57 -49.64
N GLU A 337 -14.82 34.19 -50.67
CA GLU A 337 -16.22 33.92 -51.05
C GLU A 337 -16.41 32.44 -51.43
N ILE A 338 -17.42 31.80 -50.84
CA ILE A 338 -17.82 30.44 -51.17
C ILE A 338 -18.47 30.45 -52.55
N LYS A 339 -17.73 30.06 -53.60
CA LYS A 339 -18.31 29.88 -54.95
C LYS A 339 -19.22 28.63 -54.87
N VAL A 340 -20.52 28.85 -54.80
CA VAL A 340 -21.52 27.81 -55.02
C VAL A 340 -21.42 27.39 -56.48
N SER A 341 -20.63 26.35 -56.76
CA SER A 341 -20.68 25.67 -58.05
C SER A 341 -22.05 25.01 -58.14
N GLU A 342 -22.82 25.39 -59.22
CA GLU A 342 -24.12 24.83 -59.54
C GLU A 342 -24.10 23.32 -59.39
N MET A 343 -24.76 22.81 -58.33
CA MET A 343 -25.10 21.38 -58.21
C MET A 343 -26.16 21.10 -59.27
N LYS A 344 -25.74 20.44 -60.34
CA LYS A 344 -26.63 19.79 -61.26
C LYS A 344 -27.44 18.74 -60.50
N ASP A 345 -28.75 18.85 -60.62
CA ASP A 345 -29.75 17.92 -60.20
C ASP A 345 -29.36 16.48 -60.54
N SER A 346 -29.21 15.64 -59.57
CA SER A 346 -29.39 14.21 -59.69
C SER A 346 -30.37 13.76 -58.59
N GLU A 347 -31.63 13.75 -58.98
CA GLU A 347 -32.64 12.95 -58.27
C GLU A 347 -32.15 11.51 -58.21
N ASP A 348 -31.97 10.99 -57.02
CA ASP A 348 -32.22 9.59 -56.81
C ASP A 348 -32.83 9.36 -55.40
N GLN A 349 -33.98 8.75 -55.47
CA GLN A 349 -34.89 8.41 -54.39
C GLN A 349 -34.28 7.32 -53.54
N ASN A 350 -34.15 7.50 -52.23
CA ASN A 350 -34.36 6.40 -51.28
C ASN A 350 -34.85 6.95 -49.94
N VAL A 351 -36.15 6.82 -49.77
CA VAL A 351 -36.89 6.96 -48.51
C VAL A 351 -36.52 5.78 -47.66
N VAL A 352 -35.90 6.02 -46.52
CA VAL A 352 -35.84 5.04 -45.42
C VAL A 352 -36.50 5.69 -44.18
N GLU A 353 -37.63 5.13 -43.79
CA GLU A 353 -38.38 5.48 -42.58
C GLU A 353 -37.52 5.30 -41.33
N PRO A 354 -37.66 6.12 -40.29
CA PRO A 354 -37.01 5.91 -39.01
C PRO A 354 -37.83 4.96 -38.14
N GLU A 355 -37.24 3.83 -37.79
CA GLU A 355 -37.75 2.95 -36.74
C GLU A 355 -37.75 3.63 -35.37
N ALA A 356 -38.84 3.51 -34.68
CA ALA A 356 -39.10 4.00 -33.35
C ALA A 356 -38.20 3.33 -32.31
N LEU A 357 -37.48 4.12 -31.53
CA LEU A 357 -36.80 3.66 -30.32
C LEU A 357 -37.86 3.50 -29.21
N ALA A 358 -38.01 2.30 -28.73
CA ALA A 358 -38.80 1.91 -27.57
C ALA A 358 -38.12 2.38 -26.27
N ASP A 359 -38.95 2.93 -25.40
CA ASP A 359 -38.67 3.26 -24.01
C ASP A 359 -38.13 2.05 -23.24
N VAL A 360 -37.08 2.26 -22.47
CA VAL A 360 -36.65 1.37 -21.41
C VAL A 360 -36.71 2.16 -20.09
N ASP A 361 -37.63 1.78 -19.26
CA ASP A 361 -37.92 2.24 -17.93
C ASP A 361 -36.77 1.84 -16.95
N PRO A 362 -36.33 2.70 -16.02
CA PRO A 362 -35.40 2.34 -14.99
C PRO A 362 -36.15 1.99 -13.68
N HIS A 363 -36.25 0.73 -13.36
CA HIS A 363 -36.58 0.31 -11.99
C HIS A 363 -35.89 -0.99 -11.57
N GLU A 364 -35.37 -0.87 -10.35
CA GLU A 364 -35.25 -1.87 -9.26
C GLU A 364 -34.07 -2.84 -9.19
N ASP A 365 -33.36 -2.58 -8.09
CA ASP A 365 -33.14 -3.44 -6.90
C ASP A 365 -31.95 -4.42 -6.88
N LEU A 366 -31.15 -4.16 -5.95
CA LEU A 366 -30.60 -4.86 -4.76
C LEU A 366 -29.08 -4.69 -4.63
#